data_c96958f6931402019af88e130310fef7
#
_entry.id   c96958f6931402019af88e130310fef7
#
_cell.length_a   1.000
_cell.length_b   1.000
_cell.length_c   1.000
_cell.angle_alpha   90.00
_cell.angle_beta   90.00
_cell.angle_gamma   90.00
#
_symmetry.space_group_name_H-M   'P 1'
#
loop_
_entity.id
_entity.type
_entity.pdbx_description
1 polymer ?
#
loop_
_entity_poly.entity_id
_entity_poly.type
_entity_poly.pdbx_seq_one_letter_code
_entity_poly.pdbx_strand_id
1 'polypeptide(L)'
;SIDTIEKNQGGMKMATLLDKTRSLNRLLQKSAGYPVNFNEMAEVLKRVLDSNVYVVSKRGKILGHCTTDDFESENMNRLLEEGGTFPEEFNDYLLRVVETSPNVQDRGTCSVLVGENSPFENQYVTIVPVNGGGERLGTLLLLRFTDPFGDEDLVLAEYGATVVGMEILRSKSEKIEEEARKKAAVQIALGTLSFSELEAIDHIFEELQGDEGMLVASKVADRVGITRSVIVNALRKFESAGVIESRSLGMKGTYIRVLNDRLLEELEKLK
;
A
#
# COMPACT_ATOMS: atom_id res chain seq x y z
N SER A 1 -7.76 51.16 45.34
CA SER A 1 -7.85 49.76 44.96
C SER A 1 -8.27 49.69 43.49
N ILE A 2 -7.33 49.47 42.64
CA ILE A 2 -7.55 49.33 41.22
C ILE A 2 -7.45 47.85 40.92
N ASP A 3 -8.59 47.18 40.72
CA ASP A 3 -8.66 45.78 40.29
C ASP A 3 -8.35 45.74 38.82
N THR A 4 -7.22 45.17 38.49
CA THR A 4 -6.80 44.85 37.15
C THR A 4 -7.54 43.58 36.71
N ILE A 5 -8.54 43.72 35.87
CA ILE A 5 -9.20 42.61 35.21
C ILE A 5 -8.27 42.14 34.10
N GLU A 6 -7.51 41.07 34.35
CA GLU A 6 -6.84 40.31 33.29
C GLU A 6 -7.89 39.63 32.44
N LYS A 7 -8.15 40.17 31.26
CA LYS A 7 -8.87 39.51 30.20
C LYS A 7 -8.03 38.33 29.71
N ASN A 8 -8.43 37.14 30.12
CA ASN A 8 -7.96 35.88 29.55
C ASN A 8 -8.45 35.77 28.07
N GLN A 9 -7.65 36.31 27.17
CA GLN A 9 -7.85 36.05 25.74
C GLN A 9 -7.31 34.65 25.47
N GLY A 10 -8.22 33.69 25.43
CA GLY A 10 -7.96 32.33 24.89
C GLY A 10 -7.69 32.37 23.39
N GLY A 11 -6.62 33.01 22.97
CA GLY A 11 -6.10 32.94 21.63
C GLY A 11 -5.57 31.51 21.38
N MET A 12 -6.17 30.83 20.43
CA MET A 12 -5.66 29.55 19.94
C MET A 12 -4.21 29.78 19.48
N LYS A 13 -3.26 29.25 20.27
CA LYS A 13 -1.83 29.43 20.01
C LYS A 13 -1.52 28.78 18.68
N MET A 14 -1.16 29.55 17.65
CA MET A 14 -0.72 28.99 16.38
C MET A 14 0.42 27.98 16.63
N ALA A 15 0.31 26.80 16.05
CA ALA A 15 1.33 25.77 16.18
C ALA A 15 2.64 26.28 15.59
N THR A 16 3.71 26.18 16.36
CA THR A 16 5.04 26.61 15.92
C THR A 16 5.58 25.62 14.87
N LEU A 17 6.56 26.04 14.06
CA LEU A 17 7.28 25.16 13.14
C LEU A 17 7.79 23.89 13.83
N LEU A 18 8.28 24.03 15.07
CA LEU A 18 8.73 22.90 15.87
C LEU A 18 7.58 21.92 16.21
N ASP A 19 6.40 22.44 16.57
CA ASP A 19 5.24 21.60 16.89
C ASP A 19 4.74 20.84 15.65
N LYS A 20 4.74 21.52 14.50
CA LYS A 20 4.43 20.94 13.20
C LYS A 20 5.41 19.82 12.82
N THR A 21 6.71 20.07 12.95
CA THR A 21 7.78 19.07 12.71
C THR A 21 7.64 17.86 13.65
N ARG A 22 7.36 18.09 14.93
CA ARG A 22 7.13 17.01 15.91
C ARG A 22 5.91 16.14 15.53
N SER A 23 4.89 16.74 14.94
CA SER A 23 3.70 15.99 14.47
C SER A 23 4.05 15.03 13.34
N LEU A 24 4.92 15.45 12.42
CA LEU A 24 5.44 14.58 11.34
C LEU A 24 6.35 13.48 11.93
N ASN A 25 7.22 13.79 12.87
CA ASN A 25 8.08 12.80 13.53
C ASN A 25 7.30 11.69 14.24
N ARG A 26 6.15 12.02 14.83
CA ARG A 26 5.29 11.01 15.49
C ARG A 26 4.76 9.96 14.53
N LEU A 27 4.63 10.27 13.24
CA LEU A 27 4.26 9.27 12.22
C LEU A 27 5.30 8.15 12.16
N LEU A 28 6.59 8.49 12.09
CA LEU A 28 7.68 7.52 12.07
C LEU A 28 7.73 6.66 13.35
N GLN A 29 7.41 7.25 14.50
CA GLN A 29 7.43 6.55 15.79
C GLN A 29 6.27 5.55 15.91
N LYS A 30 5.09 5.87 15.37
CA LYS A 30 3.91 4.99 15.41
C LYS A 30 4.04 3.80 14.45
N SER A 31 4.78 3.95 13.37
CA SER A 31 4.85 2.99 12.28
C SER A 31 5.58 1.69 12.63
N ALA A 32 6.30 1.64 13.76
CA ALA A 32 7.03 0.45 14.17
C ALA A 32 6.08 -0.73 14.47
N GLY A 33 6.04 -1.73 13.57
CA GLY A 33 5.25 -2.95 13.73
C GLY A 33 3.81 -2.91 13.22
N TYR A 34 3.37 -1.81 12.60
CA TYR A 34 2.05 -1.70 11.96
C TYR A 34 2.18 -1.47 10.46
N PRO A 35 1.19 -1.92 9.65
CA PRO A 35 1.16 -1.61 8.22
C PRO A 35 1.16 -0.10 7.97
N VAL A 36 1.83 0.33 6.89
CA VAL A 36 1.88 1.74 6.51
C VAL A 36 0.49 2.22 6.11
N ASN A 37 0.03 3.29 6.74
CA ASN A 37 -1.22 3.96 6.41
C ASN A 37 -0.94 5.33 5.78
N PHE A 38 -0.91 5.39 4.47
CA PHE A 38 -0.66 6.63 3.72
C PHE A 38 -1.78 7.65 3.84
N ASN A 39 -3.03 7.25 4.13
CA ASN A 39 -4.11 8.20 4.41
C ASN A 39 -3.90 8.91 5.75
N GLU A 40 -3.45 8.20 6.80
CA GLU A 40 -3.10 8.83 8.07
C GLU A 40 -1.93 9.83 7.90
N MET A 41 -0.96 9.50 7.05
CA MET A 41 0.13 10.43 6.71
C MET A 41 -0.39 11.66 5.99
N ALA A 42 -1.27 11.50 5.00
CA ALA A 42 -1.89 12.60 4.28
C ALA A 42 -2.73 13.49 5.22
N GLU A 43 -3.43 12.91 6.19
CA GLU A 43 -4.18 13.64 7.21
C GLU A 43 -3.29 14.51 8.10
N VAL A 44 -2.15 13.98 8.55
CA VAL A 44 -1.19 14.76 9.35
C VAL A 44 -0.58 15.89 8.50
N LEU A 45 -0.20 15.60 7.25
CA LEU A 45 0.34 16.59 6.31
C LEU A 45 -0.69 17.68 6.00
N LYS A 46 -1.97 17.34 5.75
CA LYS A 46 -3.07 18.28 5.58
C LYS A 46 -3.12 19.26 6.75
N ARG A 47 -3.14 18.74 7.96
CA ARG A 47 -3.24 19.56 9.19
C ARG A 47 -2.03 20.46 9.42
N VAL A 48 -0.82 19.97 9.10
CA VAL A 48 0.43 20.70 9.28
C VAL A 48 0.60 21.81 8.24
N LEU A 49 0.19 21.53 6.99
CA LEU A 49 0.37 22.40 5.83
C LEU A 49 -0.87 23.21 5.47
N ASP A 50 -2.02 22.92 6.08
CA ASP A 50 -3.31 23.50 5.74
C ASP A 50 -3.59 23.44 4.24
N SER A 51 -3.56 22.25 3.69
CA SER A 51 -3.67 22.01 2.24
C SER A 51 -4.28 20.64 1.95
N ASN A 52 -4.83 20.48 0.75
CA ASN A 52 -5.17 19.17 0.22
C ASN A 52 -3.88 18.41 -0.10
N VAL A 53 -3.83 17.12 0.22
CA VAL A 53 -2.63 16.29 0.13
C VAL A 53 -2.91 15.02 -0.65
N TYR A 54 -2.05 14.70 -1.62
CA TYR A 54 -2.04 13.41 -2.32
C TYR A 54 -0.63 12.82 -2.30
N VAL A 55 -0.52 11.62 -1.78
CA VAL A 55 0.71 10.82 -1.82
C VAL A 55 0.64 9.89 -3.02
N VAL A 56 1.51 10.10 -3.99
CA VAL A 56 1.48 9.42 -5.29
C VAL A 56 2.71 8.54 -5.44
N SER A 57 2.52 7.29 -5.83
CA SER A 57 3.62 6.35 -6.12
C SER A 57 4.34 6.73 -7.43
N LYS A 58 5.52 6.18 -7.66
CA LYS A 58 6.26 6.30 -8.94
C LYS A 58 5.44 5.88 -10.16
N ARG A 59 4.43 5.01 -9.99
CA ARG A 59 3.54 4.53 -11.07
C ARG A 59 2.26 5.36 -11.22
N GLY A 60 2.17 6.51 -10.58
CA GLY A 60 1.00 7.38 -10.64
C GLY A 60 -0.16 6.96 -9.73
N LYS A 61 -0.06 5.84 -9.00
CA LYS A 61 -1.10 5.40 -8.08
C LYS A 61 -1.13 6.27 -6.83
N ILE A 62 -2.30 6.77 -6.46
CA ILE A 62 -2.54 7.47 -5.21
C ILE A 62 -2.49 6.44 -4.08
N LEU A 63 -1.48 6.55 -3.22
CA LEU A 63 -1.28 5.68 -2.05
C LEU A 63 -2.11 6.12 -0.86
N GLY A 64 -2.31 7.44 -0.73
CA GLY A 64 -3.13 8.05 0.29
C GLY A 64 -3.43 9.49 -0.06
N HIS A 65 -4.52 10.00 0.46
CA HIS A 65 -4.95 11.39 0.26
C HIS A 65 -5.76 11.89 1.45
N CYS A 66 -5.79 13.20 1.61
CA CYS A 66 -6.69 13.89 2.54
C CYS A 66 -6.98 15.29 2.00
N THR A 67 -8.26 15.62 1.90
CA THR A 67 -8.72 16.92 1.38
C THR A 67 -9.32 17.76 2.48
N THR A 68 -9.34 19.09 2.30
CA THR A 68 -10.06 20.02 3.17
C THR A 68 -11.57 19.88 2.95
N ASP A 69 -12.37 20.22 3.96
CA ASP A 69 -13.82 20.01 3.94
C ASP A 69 -14.53 20.83 2.86
N ASP A 70 -13.91 21.95 2.46
CA ASP A 70 -14.43 22.86 1.43
C ASP A 70 -14.03 22.47 0.00
N PHE A 71 -13.27 21.37 -0.16
CA PHE A 71 -12.78 20.93 -1.45
C PHE A 71 -13.49 19.68 -1.95
N GLU A 72 -14.26 19.84 -3.01
CA GLU A 72 -14.81 18.75 -3.82
C GLU A 72 -14.31 18.87 -5.26
N SER A 73 -13.78 17.79 -5.80
CA SER A 73 -13.39 17.66 -7.20
C SER A 73 -14.01 16.42 -7.80
N GLU A 74 -14.93 16.59 -8.74
CA GLU A 74 -15.55 15.48 -9.48
C GLU A 74 -14.48 14.64 -10.20
N ASN A 75 -13.44 15.30 -10.73
CA ASN A 75 -12.34 14.62 -11.40
C ASN A 75 -11.58 13.71 -10.46
N MET A 76 -11.23 14.19 -9.27
CA MET A 76 -10.50 13.40 -8.28
C MET A 76 -11.38 12.30 -7.69
N ASN A 77 -12.66 12.56 -7.42
CA ASN A 77 -13.59 11.54 -6.94
C ASN A 77 -13.73 10.40 -7.95
N ARG A 78 -13.96 10.72 -9.24
CA ARG A 78 -14.00 9.73 -10.32
C ARG A 78 -12.70 8.95 -10.43
N LEU A 79 -11.55 9.64 -10.42
CA LEU A 79 -10.23 9.00 -10.50
C LEU A 79 -10.02 8.02 -9.35
N LEU A 80 -10.42 8.38 -8.13
CA LEU A 80 -10.31 7.50 -6.95
C LEU A 80 -11.22 6.27 -7.06
N GLU A 81 -12.44 6.44 -7.56
CA GLU A 81 -13.39 5.34 -7.82
C GLU A 81 -12.88 4.37 -8.91
N GLU A 82 -12.22 4.88 -9.96
CA GLU A 82 -11.64 4.11 -11.06
C GLU A 82 -10.30 3.41 -10.71
N GLY A 83 -9.88 3.42 -9.46
CA GLY A 83 -8.67 2.73 -8.98
C GLY A 83 -7.54 3.66 -8.54
N GLY A 84 -7.75 4.96 -8.56
CA GLY A 84 -6.86 5.95 -7.95
C GLY A 84 -5.49 6.04 -8.64
N THR A 85 -5.44 5.98 -9.96
CA THR A 85 -4.18 6.10 -10.72
C THR A 85 -4.27 7.27 -11.69
N PHE A 86 -3.34 8.21 -11.60
CA PHE A 86 -3.27 9.33 -12.53
C PHE A 86 -2.98 8.87 -13.96
N PRO A 87 -3.45 9.63 -14.98
CA PRO A 87 -3.07 9.41 -16.36
C PRO A 87 -1.54 9.39 -16.54
N GLU A 88 -1.04 8.54 -17.43
CA GLU A 88 0.40 8.33 -17.65
C GLU A 88 1.12 9.64 -17.99
N GLU A 89 0.54 10.45 -18.89
CA GLU A 89 1.10 11.73 -19.29
C GLU A 89 1.26 12.71 -18.11
N PHE A 90 0.28 12.74 -17.21
CA PHE A 90 0.35 13.57 -16.01
C PHE A 90 1.38 13.05 -15.02
N ASN A 91 1.43 11.73 -14.81
CA ASN A 91 2.45 11.13 -13.95
C ASN A 91 3.86 11.36 -14.47
N ASP A 92 4.07 11.24 -15.78
CA ASP A 92 5.35 11.54 -16.43
C ASP A 92 5.78 13.01 -16.23
N TYR A 93 4.82 13.93 -16.31
CA TYR A 93 5.08 15.33 -15.99
C TYR A 93 5.55 15.49 -14.54
N LEU A 94 4.85 14.86 -13.57
CA LEU A 94 5.23 14.90 -12.16
C LEU A 94 6.64 14.33 -11.92
N LEU A 95 6.99 13.25 -12.61
CA LEU A 95 8.30 12.60 -12.47
C LEU A 95 9.47 13.41 -13.04
N ARG A 96 9.22 14.33 -13.99
CA ARG A 96 10.23 15.25 -14.51
C ARG A 96 10.61 16.35 -13.52
N VAL A 97 9.76 16.59 -12.52
CA VAL A 97 10.07 17.54 -11.45
C VAL A 97 11.10 16.92 -10.53
N VAL A 98 12.34 17.40 -10.58
CA VAL A 98 13.49 16.86 -9.81
C VAL A 98 13.70 17.55 -8.47
N GLU A 99 13.28 18.81 -8.36
CA GLU A 99 13.30 19.62 -7.14
C GLU A 99 11.89 20.11 -6.85
N THR A 100 11.62 20.53 -5.61
CA THR A 100 10.31 21.07 -5.23
C THR A 100 9.90 22.22 -6.14
N SER A 101 8.74 22.10 -6.79
CA SER A 101 8.14 23.12 -7.64
C SER A 101 6.96 23.75 -6.93
N PRO A 102 7.15 24.90 -6.28
CA PRO A 102 6.11 25.51 -5.47
C PRO A 102 5.14 26.35 -6.31
N ASN A 103 3.89 26.40 -5.87
CA ASN A 103 2.88 27.34 -6.34
C ASN A 103 2.64 27.30 -7.86
N VAL A 104 2.66 26.13 -8.45
CA VAL A 104 2.37 25.91 -9.87
C VAL A 104 0.88 26.27 -10.11
N GLN A 105 0.62 27.10 -11.12
CA GLN A 105 -0.70 27.59 -11.51
C GLN A 105 -1.01 27.31 -12.98
N ASP A 106 -0.28 26.40 -13.63
CA ASP A 106 -0.57 26.06 -15.02
C ASP A 106 -1.90 25.30 -15.16
N ARG A 107 -2.59 25.57 -16.27
CA ARG A 107 -3.91 24.98 -16.53
C ARG A 107 -3.87 23.45 -16.62
N GLY A 108 -2.79 22.88 -17.13
CA GLY A 108 -2.65 21.44 -17.29
C GLY A 108 -2.67 20.72 -15.94
N THR A 109 -1.84 21.18 -15.00
CA THR A 109 -1.76 20.62 -13.65
C THR A 109 -3.06 20.85 -12.87
N CYS A 110 -3.58 22.09 -12.90
CA CYS A 110 -4.79 22.44 -12.16
C CYS A 110 -6.03 21.71 -12.69
N SER A 111 -6.19 21.56 -14.01
CA SER A 111 -7.36 20.88 -14.58
C SER A 111 -7.45 19.40 -14.22
N VAL A 112 -6.33 18.71 -14.07
CA VAL A 112 -6.31 17.30 -13.62
C VAL A 112 -6.80 17.17 -12.18
N LEU A 113 -6.37 18.07 -11.29
CA LEU A 113 -6.67 17.99 -9.86
C LEU A 113 -8.04 18.59 -9.50
N VAL A 114 -8.43 19.68 -10.14
CA VAL A 114 -9.60 20.48 -9.74
C VAL A 114 -10.71 20.45 -10.79
N GLY A 115 -10.37 20.23 -12.06
CA GLY A 115 -11.28 20.30 -13.19
C GLY A 115 -11.24 21.67 -13.88
N GLU A 116 -11.80 21.73 -15.10
CA GLU A 116 -11.78 22.93 -15.93
C GLU A 116 -12.67 24.06 -15.40
N ASN A 117 -13.73 23.71 -14.66
CA ASN A 117 -14.75 24.63 -14.15
C ASN A 117 -14.62 24.83 -12.63
N SER A 118 -13.40 24.93 -12.12
CA SER A 118 -13.15 25.15 -10.70
C SER A 118 -13.80 26.47 -10.20
N PRO A 119 -14.51 26.44 -9.07
CA PRO A 119 -15.04 27.65 -8.45
C PRO A 119 -13.96 28.50 -7.75
N PHE A 120 -12.74 28.00 -7.63
CA PHE A 120 -11.65 28.66 -6.93
C PHE A 120 -10.86 29.57 -7.87
N GLU A 121 -10.75 30.85 -7.51
CA GLU A 121 -9.99 31.84 -8.28
C GLU A 121 -8.47 31.56 -8.26
N ASN A 122 -7.96 31.12 -7.10
CA ASN A 122 -6.56 30.81 -6.91
C ASN A 122 -6.39 29.32 -6.70
N GLN A 123 -5.38 28.74 -7.34
CA GLN A 123 -5.03 27.32 -7.25
C GLN A 123 -3.52 27.21 -7.17
N TYR A 124 -3.00 26.98 -5.96
CA TYR A 124 -1.57 26.81 -5.74
C TYR A 124 -1.25 25.32 -5.59
N VAL A 125 -0.64 24.75 -6.60
CA VAL A 125 -0.17 23.36 -6.58
C VAL A 125 1.33 23.33 -6.26
N THR A 126 1.72 22.60 -5.25
CA THR A 126 3.13 22.37 -4.95
C THR A 126 3.47 20.91 -5.20
N ILE A 127 4.45 20.66 -6.04
CA ILE A 127 4.91 19.35 -6.45
C ILE A 127 6.21 19.04 -5.73
N VAL A 128 6.20 18.08 -4.82
CA VAL A 128 7.39 17.71 -4.04
C VAL A 128 7.85 16.31 -4.43
N PRO A 129 9.07 16.15 -4.95
CA PRO A 129 9.64 14.85 -5.25
C PRO A 129 9.82 14.01 -3.99
N VAL A 130 9.33 12.78 -4.01
CA VAL A 130 9.58 11.81 -2.94
C VAL A 130 10.72 10.90 -3.38
N ASN A 131 11.88 11.06 -2.75
CA ASN A 131 13.09 10.30 -3.03
C ASN A 131 13.52 9.49 -1.81
N GLY A 132 14.18 8.36 -2.04
CA GLY A 132 14.74 7.53 -0.98
C GLY A 132 15.61 6.42 -1.55
N GLY A 133 16.69 6.04 -0.85
CA GLY A 133 17.58 4.98 -1.31
C GLY A 133 18.27 5.26 -2.67
N GLY A 134 18.39 6.54 -3.05
CA GLY A 134 18.95 6.93 -4.35
C GLY A 134 17.97 6.85 -5.53
N GLU A 135 16.70 6.57 -5.28
CA GLU A 135 15.64 6.43 -6.30
C GLU A 135 14.51 7.43 -6.10
N ARG A 136 13.83 7.80 -7.22
CA ARG A 136 12.51 8.44 -7.15
C ARG A 136 11.47 7.39 -6.74
N LEU A 137 10.78 7.62 -5.63
CA LEU A 137 9.77 6.71 -5.08
C LEU A 137 8.34 7.14 -5.41
N GLY A 138 8.12 8.43 -5.58
CA GLY A 138 6.81 8.99 -5.82
C GLY A 138 6.81 10.51 -5.84
N THR A 139 5.64 11.07 -5.64
CA THR A 139 5.41 12.52 -5.60
C THR A 139 4.43 12.84 -4.48
N LEU A 140 4.71 13.87 -3.72
CA LEU A 140 3.77 14.50 -2.81
C LEU A 140 3.17 15.72 -3.52
N LEU A 141 1.85 15.71 -3.74
CA LEU A 141 1.12 16.83 -4.30
C LEU A 141 0.36 17.55 -3.20
N LEU A 142 0.53 18.86 -3.16
CA LEU A 142 -0.14 19.76 -2.24
C LEU A 142 -0.96 20.75 -3.04
N LEU A 143 -2.20 21.03 -2.61
CA LEU A 143 -3.09 21.95 -3.29
C LEU A 143 -3.76 22.86 -2.26
N ARG A 144 -3.64 24.18 -2.45
CA ARG A 144 -4.22 25.21 -1.59
C ARG A 144 -4.92 26.27 -2.45
N PHE A 145 -5.97 26.86 -1.90
CA PHE A 145 -6.79 27.87 -2.59
C PHE A 145 -6.76 29.25 -1.93
N THR A 146 -6.20 29.34 -0.74
CA THR A 146 -6.18 30.57 0.07
C THR A 146 -4.99 31.46 -0.28
N ASP A 147 -3.80 30.98 -0.05
CA ASP A 147 -2.53 31.71 -0.19
C ASP A 147 -1.42 30.79 -0.69
N PRO A 148 -0.37 31.33 -1.32
CA PRO A 148 0.75 30.53 -1.78
C PRO A 148 1.53 29.90 -0.61
N PHE A 149 2.16 28.76 -0.88
CA PHE A 149 3.07 28.11 0.07
C PHE A 149 4.31 28.97 0.27
N GLY A 150 4.58 29.32 1.53
CA GLY A 150 5.78 30.05 1.93
C GLY A 150 6.94 29.12 2.32
N ASP A 151 8.08 29.70 2.64
CA ASP A 151 9.32 28.95 2.95
C ASP A 151 9.14 27.94 4.09
N GLU A 152 8.41 28.29 5.15
CA GLU A 152 8.13 27.35 6.24
C GLU A 152 7.29 26.17 5.79
N ASP A 153 6.30 26.40 4.91
CA ASP A 153 5.48 25.34 4.34
C ASP A 153 6.33 24.42 3.47
N LEU A 154 7.23 24.98 2.67
CA LEU A 154 8.12 24.21 1.80
C LEU A 154 9.09 23.34 2.59
N VAL A 155 9.68 23.87 3.66
CA VAL A 155 10.52 23.08 4.58
C VAL A 155 9.72 21.89 5.18
N LEU A 156 8.47 22.13 5.61
CA LEU A 156 7.62 21.07 6.15
C LEU A 156 7.18 20.08 5.07
N ALA A 157 6.92 20.54 3.85
CA ALA A 157 6.54 19.70 2.72
C ALA A 157 7.70 18.76 2.30
N GLU A 158 8.91 19.27 2.18
CA GLU A 158 10.11 18.48 1.85
C GLU A 158 10.45 17.48 2.97
N TYR A 159 10.31 17.92 4.24
CA TYR A 159 10.46 17.01 5.37
C TYR A 159 9.37 15.92 5.34
N GLY A 160 8.11 16.30 5.07
CA GLY A 160 7.01 15.36 4.89
C GLY A 160 7.25 14.36 3.76
N ALA A 161 7.78 14.83 2.63
CA ALA A 161 8.17 13.97 1.51
C ALA A 161 9.25 12.96 1.90
N THR A 162 10.21 13.38 2.73
CA THR A 162 11.23 12.47 3.28
C THR A 162 10.60 11.38 4.15
N VAL A 163 9.68 11.75 5.05
CA VAL A 163 8.92 10.80 5.88
C VAL A 163 8.12 9.81 5.03
N VAL A 164 7.41 10.32 4.00
CA VAL A 164 6.68 9.50 3.03
C VAL A 164 7.62 8.54 2.30
N GLY A 165 8.78 9.00 1.87
CA GLY A 165 9.80 8.18 1.20
C GLY A 165 10.27 7.02 2.06
N MET A 166 10.55 7.27 3.34
CA MET A 166 10.93 6.22 4.30
C MET A 166 9.83 5.17 4.45
N GLU A 167 8.56 5.58 4.52
CA GLU A 167 7.44 4.66 4.65
C GLU A 167 7.17 3.87 3.36
N ILE A 168 7.37 4.46 2.18
CA ILE A 168 7.33 3.73 0.90
C ILE A 168 8.41 2.65 0.86
N LEU A 169 9.64 2.97 1.26
CA LEU A 169 10.74 1.99 1.32
C LEU A 169 10.44 0.89 2.33
N ARG A 170 9.93 1.22 3.51
CA ARG A 170 9.53 0.23 4.51
C ARG A 170 8.45 -0.72 3.97
N SER A 171 7.38 -0.18 3.39
CA SER A 171 6.31 -0.99 2.78
C SER A 171 6.82 -1.90 1.66
N LYS A 172 7.78 -1.42 0.86
CA LYS A 172 8.42 -2.21 -0.20
C LYS A 172 9.26 -3.35 0.38
N SER A 173 10.03 -3.08 1.44
CA SER A 173 10.84 -4.09 2.14
C SER A 173 9.96 -5.16 2.78
N GLU A 174 8.91 -4.76 3.50
CA GLU A 174 7.96 -5.70 4.14
C GLU A 174 7.31 -6.64 3.11
N LYS A 175 6.92 -6.12 1.93
CA LYS A 175 6.39 -6.96 0.85
C LYS A 175 7.41 -7.96 0.32
N ILE A 176 8.65 -7.53 0.11
CA ILE A 176 9.73 -8.42 -0.36
C ILE A 176 9.98 -9.52 0.66
N GLU A 177 10.03 -9.19 1.95
CA GLU A 177 10.23 -10.15 3.02
C GLU A 177 9.06 -11.14 3.14
N GLU A 178 7.82 -10.66 3.00
CA GLU A 178 6.63 -11.51 3.00
C GLU A 178 6.65 -12.50 1.82
N GLU A 179 6.94 -12.02 0.62
CA GLU A 179 7.06 -12.86 -0.58
C GLU A 179 8.18 -13.92 -0.44
N ALA A 180 9.34 -13.49 0.09
CA ALA A 180 10.45 -14.42 0.35
C ALA A 180 10.06 -15.47 1.37
N ARG A 181 9.35 -15.10 2.44
CA ARG A 181 8.86 -16.02 3.46
C ARG A 181 7.83 -17.01 2.90
N LYS A 182 6.88 -16.53 2.10
CA LYS A 182 5.90 -17.38 1.43
C LYS A 182 6.58 -18.43 0.54
N LYS A 183 7.53 -17.98 -0.28
CA LYS A 183 8.32 -18.87 -1.15
C LYS A 183 9.13 -19.90 -0.36
N ALA A 184 9.82 -19.47 0.69
CA ALA A 184 10.60 -20.36 1.54
C ALA A 184 9.72 -21.42 2.22
N ALA A 185 8.52 -21.08 2.70
CA ALA A 185 7.59 -22.03 3.30
C ALA A 185 7.19 -23.13 2.31
N VAL A 186 6.89 -22.78 1.07
CA VAL A 186 6.58 -23.76 0.02
C VAL A 186 7.78 -24.65 -0.30
N GLN A 187 8.97 -24.07 -0.46
CA GLN A 187 10.19 -24.84 -0.77
C GLN A 187 10.55 -25.82 0.34
N ILE A 188 10.39 -25.43 1.61
CA ILE A 188 10.59 -26.33 2.75
C ILE A 188 9.57 -27.46 2.70
N ALA A 189 8.28 -27.16 2.48
CA ALA A 189 7.24 -28.19 2.38
C ALA A 189 7.54 -29.18 1.27
N LEU A 190 7.88 -28.72 0.07
CA LEU A 190 8.26 -29.55 -1.08
C LEU A 190 9.49 -30.42 -0.78
N GLY A 191 10.51 -29.85 -0.12
CA GLY A 191 11.75 -30.57 0.26
C GLY A 191 11.56 -31.67 1.29
N THR A 192 10.43 -31.73 1.99
CA THR A 192 10.09 -32.80 2.93
C THR A 192 9.40 -34.00 2.28
N LEU A 193 8.95 -33.86 1.02
CA LEU A 193 8.23 -34.90 0.31
C LEU A 193 9.19 -35.95 -0.26
N SER A 194 8.78 -37.21 -0.20
CA SER A 194 9.37 -38.26 -1.01
C SER A 194 8.95 -38.12 -2.48
N PHE A 195 9.61 -38.83 -3.37
CA PHE A 195 9.25 -38.80 -4.80
C PHE A 195 7.79 -39.15 -5.03
N SER A 196 7.29 -40.22 -4.40
CA SER A 196 5.87 -40.61 -4.55
C SER A 196 4.88 -39.62 -3.94
N GLU A 197 5.28 -38.91 -2.86
CA GLU A 197 4.45 -37.84 -2.26
C GLU A 197 4.43 -36.62 -3.14
N LEU A 198 5.56 -36.29 -3.80
CA LEU A 198 5.61 -35.16 -4.76
C LEU A 198 4.72 -35.43 -5.97
N GLU A 199 4.80 -36.63 -6.54
CA GLU A 199 3.93 -37.09 -7.63
C GLU A 199 2.45 -37.04 -7.22
N ALA A 200 2.13 -37.46 -5.99
CA ALA A 200 0.78 -37.37 -5.45
C ALA A 200 0.28 -35.92 -5.37
N ILE A 201 1.12 -35.00 -4.89
CA ILE A 201 0.79 -33.56 -4.77
C ILE A 201 0.53 -32.95 -6.15
N ASP A 202 1.34 -33.25 -7.16
CA ASP A 202 1.16 -32.76 -8.52
C ASP A 202 -0.22 -33.16 -9.07
N HIS A 203 -0.56 -34.44 -8.98
CA HIS A 203 -1.89 -34.92 -9.42
C HIS A 203 -3.07 -34.38 -8.60
N ILE A 204 -2.89 -34.11 -7.30
CA ILE A 204 -3.91 -33.50 -6.45
C ILE A 204 -4.23 -32.11 -6.99
N PHE A 205 -3.23 -31.28 -7.26
CA PHE A 205 -3.44 -29.92 -7.72
C PHE A 205 -3.88 -29.81 -9.17
N GLU A 206 -3.49 -30.77 -10.03
CA GLU A 206 -4.08 -30.90 -11.37
C GLU A 206 -5.60 -31.19 -11.32
N GLU A 207 -6.05 -32.04 -10.38
CA GLU A 207 -7.47 -32.36 -10.22
C GLU A 207 -8.29 -31.22 -9.57
N LEU A 208 -7.67 -30.45 -8.68
CA LEU A 208 -8.32 -29.32 -7.99
C LEU A 208 -8.73 -28.18 -8.93
N GLN A 209 -8.00 -27.95 -10.04
CA GLN A 209 -8.25 -26.89 -11.03
C GLN A 209 -8.43 -25.50 -10.43
N GLY A 210 -7.76 -25.19 -9.31
CA GLY A 210 -7.84 -23.89 -8.62
C GLY A 210 -7.28 -23.93 -7.21
N ASP A 211 -7.59 -22.88 -6.45
CA ASP A 211 -7.05 -22.68 -5.12
C ASP A 211 -7.79 -23.50 -4.04
N GLU A 212 -8.96 -24.05 -4.35
CA GLU A 212 -9.73 -24.88 -3.41
C GLU A 212 -10.62 -25.89 -4.13
N GLY A 213 -10.92 -27.00 -3.45
CA GLY A 213 -11.82 -28.01 -4.01
C GLY A 213 -11.92 -29.29 -3.16
N MET A 214 -12.71 -30.21 -3.68
CA MET A 214 -12.95 -31.51 -3.07
C MET A 214 -12.13 -32.59 -3.77
N LEU A 215 -11.45 -33.38 -2.98
CA LEU A 215 -10.63 -34.51 -3.44
C LEU A 215 -11.06 -35.83 -2.79
N VAL A 216 -11.13 -36.87 -3.58
CA VAL A 216 -11.26 -38.24 -3.07
C VAL A 216 -9.93 -38.94 -3.16
N ALA A 217 -9.18 -38.98 -2.05
CA ALA A 217 -7.83 -39.50 -1.99
C ALA A 217 -7.65 -40.93 -2.56
N SER A 218 -8.64 -41.83 -2.40
CA SER A 218 -8.60 -43.17 -3.02
C SER A 218 -8.64 -43.12 -4.53
N LYS A 219 -9.44 -42.21 -5.14
CA LYS A 219 -9.50 -42.09 -6.61
C LYS A 219 -8.18 -41.58 -7.21
N VAL A 220 -7.55 -40.63 -6.54
CA VAL A 220 -6.22 -40.16 -6.96
C VAL A 220 -5.17 -41.25 -6.79
N ALA A 221 -5.18 -41.94 -5.65
CA ALA A 221 -4.29 -43.06 -5.38
C ALA A 221 -4.38 -44.16 -6.46
N ASP A 222 -5.59 -44.56 -6.80
CA ASP A 222 -5.87 -45.58 -7.84
C ASP A 222 -5.38 -45.13 -9.23
N ARG A 223 -5.53 -43.85 -9.55
CA ARG A 223 -5.10 -43.29 -10.86
C ARG A 223 -3.58 -43.25 -11.00
N VAL A 224 -2.86 -42.91 -9.95
CA VAL A 224 -1.41 -42.70 -9.96
C VAL A 224 -0.66 -43.99 -9.61
N GLY A 225 -1.36 -45.01 -9.13
CA GLY A 225 -0.73 -46.30 -8.72
C GLY A 225 0.00 -46.21 -7.39
N ILE A 226 -0.39 -45.31 -6.49
CA ILE A 226 0.16 -45.15 -5.15
C ILE A 226 -0.90 -45.50 -4.08
N THR A 227 -0.48 -45.56 -2.82
CA THR A 227 -1.42 -45.86 -1.72
C THR A 227 -2.08 -44.58 -1.21
N ARG A 228 -3.32 -44.72 -0.70
CA ARG A 228 -4.03 -43.62 -0.02
C ARG A 228 -3.21 -42.97 1.10
N SER A 229 -2.37 -43.77 1.80
CA SER A 229 -1.53 -43.27 2.89
C SER A 229 -0.47 -42.27 2.41
N VAL A 230 0.08 -42.47 1.22
CA VAL A 230 1.03 -41.50 0.59
C VAL A 230 0.38 -40.17 0.40
N ILE A 231 -0.85 -40.13 -0.18
CA ILE A 231 -1.61 -38.90 -0.37
C ILE A 231 -1.90 -38.21 0.97
N VAL A 232 -2.39 -38.95 1.96
CA VAL A 232 -2.70 -38.39 3.30
C VAL A 232 -1.45 -37.84 3.97
N ASN A 233 -0.31 -38.50 3.84
CA ASN A 233 0.96 -38.04 4.41
C ASN A 233 1.45 -36.76 3.70
N ALA A 234 1.37 -36.72 2.38
CA ALA A 234 1.75 -35.53 1.60
C ALA A 234 0.90 -34.31 2.01
N LEU A 235 -0.44 -34.47 2.07
CA LEU A 235 -1.34 -33.40 2.51
C LEU A 235 -1.05 -32.96 3.94
N ARG A 236 -0.78 -33.90 4.86
CA ARG A 236 -0.42 -33.56 6.25
C ARG A 236 0.86 -32.77 6.36
N LYS A 237 1.88 -33.08 5.54
CA LYS A 237 3.14 -32.31 5.49
C LYS A 237 2.89 -30.87 5.01
N PHE A 238 2.07 -30.68 4.00
CA PHE A 238 1.70 -29.36 3.50
C PHE A 238 0.84 -28.55 4.49
N GLU A 239 -0.07 -29.22 5.16
CA GLU A 239 -0.88 -28.61 6.23
C GLU A 239 0.02 -28.21 7.42
N SER A 240 0.94 -29.09 7.84
CA SER A 240 1.88 -28.77 8.92
C SER A 240 2.82 -27.61 8.58
N ALA A 241 3.14 -27.40 7.31
CA ALA A 241 3.91 -26.28 6.81
C ALA A 241 3.07 -25.00 6.62
N GLY A 242 1.75 -25.06 6.85
CA GLY A 242 0.84 -23.94 6.66
C GLY A 242 0.63 -23.51 5.21
N VAL A 243 0.92 -24.41 4.25
CA VAL A 243 0.81 -24.14 2.81
C VAL A 243 -0.60 -24.39 2.31
N ILE A 244 -1.30 -25.35 2.90
CA ILE A 244 -2.71 -25.68 2.64
C ILE A 244 -3.49 -25.81 3.94
N GLU A 245 -4.82 -25.75 3.85
CA GLU A 245 -5.76 -26.27 4.84
C GLU A 245 -6.45 -27.49 4.27
N SER A 246 -6.58 -28.58 5.07
CA SER A 246 -7.32 -29.75 4.67
C SER A 246 -8.40 -30.11 5.69
N ARG A 247 -9.59 -30.53 5.21
CA ARG A 247 -10.70 -30.95 6.05
C ARG A 247 -11.31 -32.23 5.53
N SER A 248 -11.24 -33.30 6.31
CA SER A 248 -11.92 -34.55 5.97
C SER A 248 -13.44 -34.42 6.12
N LEU A 249 -14.19 -34.78 5.08
CA LEU A 249 -15.65 -34.80 5.04
C LEU A 249 -16.20 -36.24 4.99
N GLY A 250 -15.45 -37.17 5.54
CA GLY A 250 -15.82 -38.58 5.59
C GLY A 250 -15.90 -39.22 4.20
N MET A 251 -17.03 -39.84 3.88
CA MET A 251 -17.25 -40.51 2.59
C MET A 251 -17.27 -39.54 1.39
N LYS A 252 -17.49 -38.26 1.63
CA LYS A 252 -17.51 -37.22 0.57
C LYS A 252 -16.10 -36.83 0.09
N GLY A 253 -15.04 -37.22 0.82
CA GLY A 253 -13.66 -36.92 0.48
C GLY A 253 -13.01 -35.90 1.43
N THR A 254 -11.98 -35.24 0.94
CA THR A 254 -11.23 -34.22 1.66
C THR A 254 -11.36 -32.89 0.92
N TYR A 255 -11.80 -31.86 1.61
CA TYR A 255 -11.74 -30.49 1.11
C TYR A 255 -10.34 -29.95 1.33
N ILE A 256 -9.78 -29.30 0.31
CA ILE A 256 -8.44 -28.71 0.33
C ILE A 256 -8.57 -27.24 -0.09
N ARG A 257 -7.86 -26.36 0.61
CA ARG A 257 -7.71 -24.95 0.27
C ARG A 257 -6.24 -24.55 0.33
N VAL A 258 -5.76 -23.92 -0.72
CA VAL A 258 -4.41 -23.35 -0.78
C VAL A 258 -4.38 -22.08 0.07
N LEU A 259 -3.46 -22.03 1.03
CA LEU A 259 -3.24 -20.87 1.91
C LEU A 259 -2.08 -19.99 1.41
N ASN A 260 -1.14 -20.60 0.67
CA ASN A 260 0.04 -19.91 0.15
C ASN A 260 -0.03 -19.83 -1.37
N ASP A 261 -0.24 -18.61 -1.87
CA ASP A 261 -0.41 -18.29 -3.29
C ASP A 261 0.82 -18.61 -4.16
N ARG A 262 1.99 -18.88 -3.56
CA ARG A 262 3.20 -19.32 -4.26
C ARG A 262 3.26 -20.83 -4.51
N LEU A 263 2.34 -21.60 -3.93
CA LEU A 263 2.37 -23.06 -4.05
C LEU A 263 2.31 -23.54 -5.50
N LEU A 264 1.32 -23.07 -6.25
CA LEU A 264 1.10 -23.53 -7.63
C LEU A 264 2.26 -23.13 -8.54
N GLU A 265 2.80 -21.91 -8.38
CA GLU A 265 3.95 -21.41 -9.14
C GLU A 265 5.21 -22.26 -8.87
N GLU A 266 5.47 -22.64 -7.61
CA GLU A 266 6.64 -23.45 -7.25
C GLU A 266 6.48 -24.92 -7.67
N LEU A 267 5.24 -25.44 -7.70
CA LEU A 267 4.98 -26.79 -8.25
C LEU A 267 5.21 -26.85 -9.76
N GLU A 268 4.79 -25.82 -10.51
CA GLU A 268 5.03 -25.77 -11.96
C GLU A 268 6.52 -25.75 -12.33
N LYS A 269 7.38 -25.20 -11.47
CA LYS A 269 8.84 -25.18 -11.69
C LYS A 269 9.51 -26.54 -11.52
N LEU A 270 8.82 -27.51 -10.91
CA LEU A 270 9.32 -28.85 -10.68
C LEU A 270 8.96 -29.83 -11.83
N LYS A 271 8.07 -29.41 -12.72
CA LYS A 271 7.73 -30.15 -13.96
C LYS A 271 8.78 -29.93 -15.03
#